data_72fe2a51850ed959dddd5a8ec01597d7
#
_entry.id   72fe2a51850ed959dddd5a8ec01597d7
#
_cell.length_a   1.000
_cell.length_b   1.000
_cell.length_c   1.000
_cell.angle_alpha   90.00
_cell.angle_beta   90.00
_cell.angle_gamma   90.00
#
_symmetry.space_group_name_H-M   'P 1'
#
loop_
_entity.id
_entity.type
_entity.pdbx_description
1 polymer ?
#
loop_
_entity_poly.entity_id
_entity_poly.type
_entity_poly.pdbx_seq_one_letter_code
_entity_poly.pdbx_strand_id
1 'polypeptide(L)'
;IVPIAALNAAIGAIIGRIIYKQKLSGGMILGIVICFAAAVIIGLFGYGIPEGGIAGIFGNMSGEAVIGIIAAFCAALGWGIEGAVGGYACCMVDTEVAICIRQCTSGIVNAVIFCSLLAMIGGDGIGSGLALVGHALADGPSIWMFFIGGVFASWSFKFWYKGASMCGAALGMGCNGTYAFWG
;
A
#
# COMPACT_ATOMS: atom_id res chain seq x y z
N ILE A 1 8.70 -8.20 -1.68
CA ILE A 1 7.80 -7.11 -2.14
C ILE A 1 7.08 -6.45 -0.96
N VAL A 2 6.39 -7.20 -0.07
CA VAL A 2 5.63 -6.65 1.06
C VAL A 2 6.48 -5.76 1.99
N PRO A 3 7.70 -6.16 2.40
CA PRO A 3 8.54 -5.31 3.26
C PRO A 3 8.92 -3.97 2.62
N ILE A 4 9.11 -3.94 1.30
CA ILE A 4 9.40 -2.69 0.59
C ILE A 4 8.16 -1.78 0.59
N ALA A 5 6.98 -2.35 0.40
CA ALA A 5 5.73 -1.60 0.47
C ALA A 5 5.50 -1.00 1.87
N ALA A 6 5.97 -1.64 2.94
CA ALA A 6 5.87 -1.13 4.31
C ALA A 6 6.68 0.17 4.57
N LEU A 7 7.60 0.54 3.66
CA LEU A 7 8.28 1.83 3.70
C LEU A 7 7.32 3.02 3.54
N ASN A 8 6.08 2.78 3.11
CA ASN A 8 5.04 3.81 2.99
C ASN A 8 4.86 4.62 4.29
N ALA A 9 4.97 3.98 5.45
CA ALA A 9 4.86 4.63 6.76
C ALA A 9 5.97 5.66 6.99
N ALA A 10 7.22 5.30 6.68
CA ALA A 10 8.35 6.20 6.78
C ALA A 10 8.22 7.36 5.78
N ILE A 11 7.87 7.06 4.54
CA ILE A 11 7.65 8.06 3.48
C ILE A 11 6.55 9.02 3.87
N GLY A 12 5.40 8.53 4.32
CA GLY A 12 4.28 9.36 4.75
C GLY A 12 4.60 10.25 5.95
N ALA A 13 5.37 9.74 6.92
CA ALA A 13 5.82 10.53 8.06
C ALA A 13 6.81 11.64 7.65
N ILE A 14 7.73 11.36 6.73
CA ILE A 14 8.67 12.34 6.17
C ILE A 14 7.91 13.44 5.40
N ILE A 15 6.95 13.05 4.55
CA ILE A 15 6.10 13.99 3.82
C ILE A 15 5.30 14.86 4.79
N GLY A 16 4.68 14.26 5.82
CA GLY A 16 3.97 14.97 6.87
C GLY A 16 4.85 15.99 7.60
N ARG A 17 6.12 15.65 7.83
CA ARG A 17 7.09 16.55 8.44
C ARG A 17 7.46 17.73 7.53
N ILE A 18 7.73 17.45 6.25
CA ILE A 18 8.24 18.45 5.29
C ILE A 18 7.11 19.39 4.85
N ILE A 19 5.99 18.83 4.39
CA ILE A 19 4.90 19.61 3.77
C ILE A 19 4.04 20.28 4.85
N TYR A 20 3.63 19.55 5.87
CA TYR A 20 2.71 20.06 6.90
C TYR A 20 3.41 20.54 8.15
N LYS A 21 4.75 20.53 8.18
CA LYS A 21 5.58 20.98 9.31
C LYS A 21 5.20 20.32 10.65
N GLN A 22 4.68 19.11 10.61
CA GLN A 22 4.31 18.35 11.80
C GLN A 22 5.55 18.11 12.68
N LYS A 23 5.41 18.28 13.98
CA LYS A 23 6.49 18.00 14.93
C LYS A 23 6.59 16.47 15.12
N LEU A 24 7.72 15.89 14.75
CA LEU A 24 8.03 14.51 15.07
C LEU A 24 8.74 14.47 16.43
N SER A 25 8.22 13.68 17.36
CA SER A 25 8.92 13.40 18.62
C SER A 25 10.10 12.46 18.38
N GLY A 26 11.09 12.47 19.28
CA GLY A 26 12.24 11.57 19.19
C GLY A 26 11.84 10.09 19.14
N GLY A 27 10.77 9.70 19.87
CA GLY A 27 10.22 8.34 19.83
C GLY A 27 9.61 7.98 18.45
N MET A 28 8.96 8.92 17.77
CA MET A 28 8.44 8.71 16.41
C MET A 28 9.58 8.51 15.41
N ILE A 29 10.64 9.30 15.51
CA ILE A 29 11.82 9.17 14.64
C ILE A 29 12.46 7.81 14.87
N LEU A 30 12.64 7.39 16.11
CA LEU A 30 13.19 6.08 16.46
C LEU A 30 12.30 4.96 15.90
N GLY A 31 10.97 5.06 16.06
CA GLY A 31 10.02 4.11 15.50
C GLY A 31 10.13 3.97 13.98
N ILE A 32 10.22 5.10 13.25
CA ILE A 32 10.42 5.12 11.80
C ILE A 32 11.72 4.39 11.41
N VAL A 33 12.83 4.68 12.12
CA VAL A 33 14.13 4.04 11.87
C VAL A 33 14.05 2.54 12.11
N ILE A 34 13.41 2.11 13.20
CA ILE A 34 13.22 0.68 13.51
C ILE A 34 12.36 -0.01 12.44
N CYS A 35 11.24 0.61 12.02
CA CYS A 35 10.39 0.07 10.96
C CYS A 35 11.15 -0.05 9.63
N PHE A 36 11.95 0.96 9.29
CA PHE A 36 12.79 0.92 8.09
C PHE A 36 13.81 -0.22 8.16
N ALA A 37 14.55 -0.33 9.27
CA ALA A 37 15.53 -1.39 9.47
C ALA A 37 14.87 -2.78 9.41
N ALA A 38 13.72 -2.95 10.06
CA ALA A 38 12.97 -4.20 10.03
C ALA A 38 12.51 -4.56 8.60
N ALA A 39 11.99 -3.58 7.83
CA ALA A 39 11.59 -3.80 6.45
C ALA A 39 12.77 -4.22 5.56
N VAL A 40 13.94 -3.61 5.75
CA VAL A 40 15.17 -3.99 5.03
C VAL A 40 15.62 -5.41 5.42
N ILE A 41 15.66 -5.73 6.71
CA ILE A 41 16.05 -7.06 7.19
C ILE A 41 15.10 -8.13 6.66
N ILE A 42 13.78 -7.93 6.75
CA ILE A 42 12.80 -8.89 6.23
C ILE A 42 12.92 -9.00 4.71
N GLY A 43 13.14 -7.88 4.01
CA GLY A 43 13.31 -7.87 2.56
C GLY A 43 14.55 -8.63 2.07
N LEU A 44 15.65 -8.54 2.81
CA LEU A 44 16.90 -9.22 2.46
C LEU A 44 16.94 -10.69 2.91
N PHE A 45 16.39 -11.00 4.06
CA PHE A 45 16.55 -12.29 4.71
C PHE A 45 15.26 -13.11 4.86
N GLY A 46 14.10 -12.52 4.58
CA GLY A 46 12.79 -13.16 4.75
C GLY A 46 12.56 -14.40 3.86
N TYR A 47 13.35 -14.56 2.80
CA TYR A 47 13.34 -15.72 1.90
C TYR A 47 14.54 -16.65 2.08
N GLY A 48 15.29 -16.49 3.17
CA GLY A 48 16.54 -17.18 3.42
C GLY A 48 17.75 -16.42 2.89
N ILE A 49 18.92 -16.76 3.38
CA ILE A 49 20.19 -16.17 2.92
C ILE A 49 20.59 -16.92 1.64
N PRO A 50 20.66 -16.25 0.48
CA PRO A 50 21.06 -16.91 -0.76
C PRO A 50 22.53 -17.37 -0.67
N GLU A 51 22.84 -18.42 -1.42
CA GLU A 51 24.22 -18.85 -1.62
C GLU A 51 25.03 -17.69 -2.23
N GLY A 52 26.06 -17.23 -1.52
CA GLY A 52 26.84 -16.04 -1.89
C GLY A 52 26.52 -14.77 -1.08
N GLY A 53 25.64 -14.85 -0.06
CA GLY A 53 25.33 -13.73 0.84
C GLY A 53 24.64 -12.54 0.13
N ILE A 54 24.82 -11.34 0.68
CA ILE A 54 24.20 -10.11 0.13
C ILE A 54 24.65 -9.82 -1.32
N ALA A 55 25.90 -10.13 -1.66
CA ALA A 55 26.41 -9.95 -3.04
C ALA A 55 25.68 -10.88 -4.03
N GLY A 56 25.29 -12.09 -3.62
CA GLY A 56 24.53 -13.02 -4.43
C GLY A 56 23.10 -12.54 -4.75
N ILE A 57 22.50 -11.73 -3.86
CA ILE A 57 21.17 -11.15 -4.09
C ILE A 57 21.21 -10.21 -5.31
N PHE A 58 22.24 -9.37 -5.41
CA PHE A 58 22.35 -8.37 -6.48
C PHE A 58 22.96 -8.94 -7.77
N GLY A 59 23.80 -9.98 -7.67
CA GLY A 59 24.47 -10.58 -8.83
C GLY A 59 23.59 -11.45 -9.72
N ASN A 60 22.52 -12.03 -9.15
CA ASN A 60 21.63 -12.98 -9.85
C ASN A 60 20.18 -12.46 -9.98
N MET A 61 19.94 -11.15 -9.86
CA MET A 61 18.60 -10.60 -10.01
C MET A 61 18.12 -10.72 -11.45
N SER A 62 17.01 -11.44 -11.65
CA SER A 62 16.32 -11.44 -12.94
C SER A 62 15.73 -10.06 -13.25
N GLY A 63 15.56 -9.73 -14.53
CA GLY A 63 14.89 -8.48 -14.93
C GLY A 63 13.49 -8.33 -14.30
N GLU A 64 12.76 -9.44 -14.14
CA GLU A 64 11.44 -9.46 -13.47
C GLU A 64 11.54 -9.08 -11.99
N ALA A 65 12.59 -9.52 -11.29
CA ALA A 65 12.81 -9.14 -9.90
C ALA A 65 13.09 -7.64 -9.75
N VAL A 66 13.86 -7.06 -10.67
CA VAL A 66 14.12 -5.61 -10.70
C VAL A 66 12.83 -4.83 -10.92
N ILE A 67 12.01 -5.22 -11.88
CA ILE A 67 10.70 -4.61 -12.15
C ILE A 67 9.81 -4.72 -10.91
N GLY A 68 9.77 -5.87 -10.25
CA GLY A 68 9.00 -6.10 -9.03
C GLY A 68 9.44 -5.18 -7.88
N ILE A 69 10.73 -4.94 -7.70
CA ILE A 69 11.27 -4.04 -6.68
C ILE A 69 10.89 -2.58 -7.00
N ILE A 70 11.04 -2.16 -8.25
CA ILE A 70 10.65 -0.80 -8.68
C ILE A 70 9.15 -0.60 -8.46
N ALA A 71 8.32 -1.55 -8.87
CA ALA A 71 6.88 -1.49 -8.66
C ALA A 71 6.50 -1.41 -7.17
N ALA A 72 7.16 -2.20 -6.31
CA ALA A 72 6.93 -2.15 -4.86
C ALA A 72 7.35 -0.80 -4.25
N PHE A 73 8.43 -0.21 -4.73
CA PHE A 73 8.87 1.11 -4.30
C PHE A 73 7.90 2.21 -4.76
N CYS A 74 7.41 2.15 -5.99
CA CYS A 74 6.37 3.04 -6.50
C CYS A 74 5.07 2.91 -5.67
N ALA A 75 4.68 1.70 -5.30
CA ALA A 75 3.54 1.47 -4.43
C ALA A 75 3.75 2.08 -3.03
N ALA A 76 4.94 1.93 -2.44
CA ALA A 76 5.29 2.53 -1.16
C ALA A 76 5.24 4.06 -1.21
N LEU A 77 5.73 4.66 -2.28
CA LEU A 77 5.63 6.11 -2.53
C LEU A 77 4.17 6.55 -2.64
N GLY A 78 3.38 5.87 -3.47
CA GLY A 78 1.97 6.18 -3.66
C GLY A 78 1.17 6.13 -2.36
N TRP A 79 1.34 5.08 -1.58
CA TRP A 79 0.68 4.92 -0.28
C TRP A 79 1.20 5.91 0.77
N GLY A 80 2.49 6.24 0.74
CA GLY A 80 3.07 7.26 1.63
C GLY A 80 2.51 8.65 1.35
N ILE A 81 2.41 9.02 0.07
CA ILE A 81 1.79 10.29 -0.36
C ILE A 81 0.30 10.29 0.00
N GLU A 82 -0.43 9.23 -0.34
CA GLU A 82 -1.87 9.10 -0.04
C GLU A 82 -2.12 9.23 1.46
N GLY A 83 -1.36 8.54 2.29
CA GLY A 83 -1.51 8.60 3.73
C GLY A 83 -1.23 9.97 4.33
N ALA A 84 -0.21 10.67 3.82
CA ALA A 84 0.11 12.03 4.27
C ALA A 84 -0.96 13.04 3.83
N VAL A 85 -1.39 12.99 2.57
CA VAL A 85 -2.41 13.89 2.01
C VAL A 85 -3.78 13.60 2.60
N GLY A 86 -4.16 12.32 2.66
CA GLY A 86 -5.43 11.88 3.25
C GLY A 86 -5.54 12.21 4.72
N GLY A 87 -4.48 11.98 5.50
CA GLY A 87 -4.45 12.35 6.91
C GLY A 87 -4.58 13.86 7.13
N TYR A 88 -4.00 14.67 6.25
CA TYR A 88 -4.18 16.13 6.30
C TYR A 88 -5.59 16.54 5.89
N ALA A 89 -6.13 15.96 4.83
CA ALA A 89 -7.50 16.24 4.38
C ALA A 89 -8.53 15.95 5.48
N CYS A 90 -8.34 14.89 6.27
CA CYS A 90 -9.20 14.54 7.39
C CYS A 90 -9.17 15.55 8.56
N CYS A 91 -8.21 16.48 8.58
CA CYS A 91 -8.21 17.60 9.51
C CYS A 91 -9.08 18.78 9.01
N MET A 92 -9.44 18.78 7.71
CA MET A 92 -10.15 19.90 7.05
C MET A 92 -11.57 19.56 6.66
N VAL A 93 -11.85 18.30 6.39
CA VAL A 93 -13.17 17.78 5.98
C VAL A 93 -13.56 16.60 6.84
N ASP A 94 -14.86 16.30 6.87
CA ASP A 94 -15.37 15.12 7.56
C ASP A 94 -14.72 13.85 7.00
N THR A 95 -14.28 12.98 7.92
CA THR A 95 -13.54 11.76 7.58
C THR A 95 -14.38 10.78 6.74
N GLU A 96 -15.69 10.73 6.94
CA GLU A 96 -16.57 9.84 6.18
C GLU A 96 -16.73 10.31 4.74
N VAL A 97 -16.79 11.63 4.54
CA VAL A 97 -16.82 12.24 3.20
C VAL A 97 -15.50 12.00 2.48
N ALA A 98 -14.37 12.22 3.16
CA ALA A 98 -13.04 11.99 2.60
C ALA A 98 -12.86 10.53 2.15
N ILE A 99 -13.28 9.57 2.97
CA ILE A 99 -13.22 8.14 2.63
C ILE A 99 -14.14 7.80 1.46
N CYS A 100 -15.36 8.33 1.44
CA CYS A 100 -16.30 8.08 0.36
C CYS A 100 -15.72 8.54 -0.98
N ILE A 101 -15.21 9.78 -1.06
CA ILE A 101 -14.57 10.32 -2.25
C ILE A 101 -13.38 9.45 -2.66
N ARG A 102 -12.50 9.11 -1.71
CA ARG A 102 -11.33 8.27 -1.97
C ARG A 102 -11.72 6.91 -2.53
N GLN A 103 -12.67 6.22 -1.92
CA GLN A 103 -13.08 4.88 -2.35
C GLN A 103 -13.74 4.89 -3.72
N CYS A 104 -14.63 5.84 -3.98
CA CYS A 104 -15.26 6.00 -5.28
C CYS A 104 -14.21 6.31 -6.37
N THR A 105 -13.32 7.27 -6.12
CA THR A 105 -12.26 7.63 -7.07
C THR A 105 -11.32 6.45 -7.32
N SER A 106 -10.87 5.77 -6.27
CA SER A 106 -10.01 4.60 -6.37
C SER A 106 -10.70 3.46 -7.13
N GLY A 107 -11.98 3.22 -6.88
CA GLY A 107 -12.75 2.21 -7.60
C GLY A 107 -12.81 2.50 -9.10
N ILE A 108 -13.11 3.74 -9.49
CA ILE A 108 -13.16 4.15 -10.90
C ILE A 108 -11.79 4.03 -11.56
N VAL A 109 -10.74 4.57 -10.92
CA VAL A 109 -9.37 4.53 -11.47
C VAL A 109 -8.88 3.10 -11.62
N ASN A 110 -9.09 2.24 -10.60
CA ASN A 110 -8.71 0.83 -10.68
C ASN A 110 -9.49 0.09 -11.77
N ALA A 111 -10.77 0.36 -11.95
CA ALA A 111 -11.55 -0.23 -13.04
C ALA A 111 -10.99 0.17 -14.42
N VAL A 112 -10.64 1.45 -14.62
CA VAL A 112 -10.04 1.93 -15.86
C VAL A 112 -8.67 1.30 -16.11
N ILE A 113 -7.79 1.26 -15.09
CA ILE A 113 -6.47 0.63 -15.20
C ILE A 113 -6.63 -0.85 -15.50
N PHE A 114 -7.51 -1.55 -14.80
CA PHE A 114 -7.75 -2.97 -14.99
C PHE A 114 -8.23 -3.27 -16.42
N CYS A 115 -9.23 -2.54 -16.93
CA CYS A 115 -9.69 -2.70 -18.30
C CYS A 115 -8.60 -2.41 -19.33
N SER A 116 -7.75 -1.39 -19.08
CA SER A 116 -6.64 -1.05 -19.96
C SER A 116 -5.57 -2.14 -19.98
N LEU A 117 -5.20 -2.68 -18.81
CA LEU A 117 -4.24 -3.78 -18.71
C LEU A 117 -4.77 -5.05 -19.39
N LEU A 118 -6.04 -5.38 -19.22
CA LEU A 118 -6.65 -6.53 -19.90
C LEU A 118 -6.60 -6.37 -21.42
N ALA A 119 -6.83 -5.16 -21.94
CA ALA A 119 -6.71 -4.88 -23.37
C ALA A 119 -5.28 -5.02 -23.89
N MET A 120 -4.27 -4.78 -23.05
CA MET A 120 -2.85 -4.85 -23.43
C MET A 120 -2.25 -6.26 -23.31
N ILE A 121 -2.65 -7.03 -22.29
CA ILE A 121 -2.04 -8.32 -21.95
C ILE A 121 -2.81 -9.50 -22.58
N GLY A 122 -4.10 -9.36 -22.80
CA GLY A 122 -4.90 -10.41 -23.42
C GLY A 122 -4.61 -10.52 -24.91
N GLY A 123 -4.00 -11.64 -25.37
CA GLY A 123 -3.77 -11.91 -26.79
C GLY A 123 -5.04 -11.84 -27.66
N ASP A 124 -6.20 -12.08 -27.05
CA ASP A 124 -7.54 -11.98 -27.64
C ASP A 124 -8.29 -10.70 -27.23
N GLY A 125 -7.58 -9.71 -26.67
CA GLY A 125 -8.11 -8.44 -26.28
C GLY A 125 -8.98 -8.46 -25.01
N ILE A 126 -9.83 -7.41 -24.85
CA ILE A 126 -10.69 -7.22 -23.67
C ILE A 126 -11.62 -8.43 -23.41
N GLY A 127 -11.95 -9.20 -24.44
CA GLY A 127 -12.87 -10.32 -24.34
C GLY A 127 -12.41 -11.44 -23.39
N SER A 128 -11.14 -11.81 -23.42
CA SER A 128 -10.59 -12.86 -22.54
C SER A 128 -10.53 -12.40 -21.07
N GLY A 129 -10.22 -11.14 -20.85
CA GLY A 129 -10.21 -10.55 -19.52
C GLY A 129 -11.60 -10.40 -18.92
N LEU A 130 -12.59 -9.98 -19.71
CA LEU A 130 -13.99 -9.95 -19.29
C LEU A 130 -14.54 -11.33 -19.01
N ALA A 131 -14.14 -12.36 -19.77
CA ALA A 131 -14.50 -13.74 -19.50
C ALA A 131 -13.94 -14.20 -18.14
N LEU A 132 -12.68 -13.89 -17.83
CA LEU A 132 -12.06 -14.21 -16.53
C LEU A 132 -12.81 -13.54 -15.37
N VAL A 133 -13.17 -12.27 -15.51
CA VAL A 133 -13.97 -11.54 -14.52
C VAL A 133 -15.36 -12.18 -14.41
N GLY A 134 -16.00 -12.52 -15.55
CA GLY A 134 -17.29 -13.20 -15.56
C GLY A 134 -17.24 -14.54 -14.81
N HIS A 135 -16.20 -15.33 -15.00
CA HIS A 135 -16.00 -16.57 -14.25
C HIS A 135 -15.81 -16.33 -12.76
N ALA A 136 -14.99 -15.34 -12.38
CA ALA A 136 -14.78 -15.01 -10.96
C ALA A 136 -16.07 -14.48 -10.29
N LEU A 137 -16.88 -13.74 -11.02
CA LEU A 137 -18.18 -13.26 -10.52
C LEU A 137 -19.27 -14.36 -10.52
N ALA A 138 -19.15 -15.38 -11.36
CA ALA A 138 -20.07 -16.52 -11.37
C ALA A 138 -19.74 -17.54 -10.26
N ASP A 139 -18.52 -17.50 -9.72
CA ASP A 139 -18.12 -18.37 -8.61
C ASP A 139 -18.65 -17.82 -7.29
N GLY A 140 -19.68 -18.46 -6.73
CA GLY A 140 -20.36 -18.01 -5.52
C GLY A 140 -19.43 -17.79 -4.31
N PRO A 141 -18.51 -18.70 -3.97
CA PRO A 141 -17.54 -18.49 -2.91
C PRO A 141 -16.65 -17.26 -3.11
N SER A 142 -16.16 -17.04 -4.32
CA SER A 142 -15.29 -15.91 -4.66
C SER A 142 -16.00 -14.59 -4.49
N ILE A 143 -17.23 -14.45 -4.93
CA ILE A 143 -18.04 -13.23 -4.78
C ILE A 143 -18.25 -12.86 -3.30
N TRP A 144 -18.54 -13.86 -2.46
CA TRP A 144 -18.70 -13.63 -1.03
C TRP A 144 -17.40 -13.22 -0.37
N MET A 145 -16.26 -13.80 -0.74
CA MET A 145 -14.95 -13.40 -0.25
C MET A 145 -14.61 -11.96 -0.64
N PHE A 146 -14.87 -11.55 -1.89
CA PHE A 146 -14.69 -10.17 -2.33
C PHE A 146 -15.59 -9.19 -1.55
N PHE A 147 -16.86 -9.55 -1.35
CA PHE A 147 -17.80 -8.71 -0.61
C PHE A 147 -17.37 -8.54 0.86
N ILE A 148 -17.06 -9.63 1.55
CA ILE A 148 -16.62 -9.62 2.94
C ILE A 148 -15.29 -8.86 3.07
N GLY A 149 -14.32 -9.13 2.19
CA GLY A 149 -13.06 -8.42 2.14
C GLY A 149 -13.24 -6.93 1.92
N GLY A 150 -14.15 -6.53 1.03
CA GLY A 150 -14.48 -5.12 0.77
C GLY A 150 -15.09 -4.43 2.00
N VAL A 151 -15.97 -5.10 2.74
CA VAL A 151 -16.56 -4.57 3.98
C VAL A 151 -15.48 -4.36 5.04
N PHE A 152 -14.62 -5.36 5.28
CA PHE A 152 -13.54 -5.23 6.26
C PHE A 152 -12.51 -4.18 5.86
N ALA A 153 -12.15 -4.10 4.58
CA ALA A 153 -11.26 -3.07 4.06
C ALA A 153 -11.85 -1.66 4.28
N SER A 154 -13.14 -1.47 4.00
CA SER A 154 -13.82 -0.19 4.21
C SER A 154 -13.84 0.22 5.68
N TRP A 155 -14.10 -0.73 6.58
CA TRP A 155 -14.03 -0.50 8.02
C TRP A 155 -12.61 -0.16 8.48
N SER A 156 -11.61 -0.88 8.00
CA SER A 156 -10.21 -0.60 8.30
C SER A 156 -9.82 0.83 7.90
N PHE A 157 -10.17 1.24 6.68
CA PHE A 157 -9.94 2.61 6.22
C PHE A 157 -10.68 3.64 7.06
N LYS A 158 -11.93 3.40 7.44
CA LYS A 158 -12.70 4.30 8.31
C LYS A 158 -11.97 4.56 9.62
N PHE A 159 -11.54 3.51 10.31
CA PHE A 159 -10.83 3.65 11.58
C PHE A 159 -9.46 4.28 11.40
N TRP A 160 -8.75 3.96 10.34
CA TRP A 160 -7.45 4.55 10.05
C TRP A 160 -7.54 6.06 9.79
N TYR A 161 -8.47 6.50 8.96
CA TYR A 161 -8.68 7.93 8.69
C TYR A 161 -9.13 8.67 9.95
N LYS A 162 -10.03 8.09 10.73
CA LYS A 162 -10.45 8.67 12.00
C LYS A 162 -9.28 8.77 12.99
N GLY A 163 -8.47 7.74 13.10
CA GLY A 163 -7.25 7.77 13.90
C GLY A 163 -6.29 8.86 13.43
N ALA A 164 -6.03 8.96 12.12
CA ALA A 164 -5.17 9.99 11.54
C ALA A 164 -5.68 11.41 11.80
N SER A 165 -7.01 11.64 11.79
CA SER A 165 -7.59 12.95 12.13
C SER A 165 -7.42 13.33 13.60
N MET A 166 -7.34 12.34 14.50
CA MET A 166 -7.18 12.56 15.94
C MET A 166 -5.72 12.77 16.35
N CYS A 167 -4.79 12.05 15.75
CA CYS A 167 -3.37 12.04 16.17
C CYS A 167 -2.42 12.67 15.14
N GLY A 168 -2.93 13.09 14.00
CA GLY A 168 -2.14 13.63 12.89
C GLY A 168 -1.60 12.58 11.94
N ALA A 169 -1.37 12.98 10.69
CA ALA A 169 -0.98 12.09 9.62
C ALA A 169 0.32 11.32 9.91
N ALA A 170 1.32 11.98 10.49
CA ALA A 170 2.63 11.36 10.74
C ALA A 170 2.53 10.20 11.75
N LEU A 171 1.76 10.36 12.84
CA LEU A 171 1.56 9.28 13.82
C LEU A 171 0.67 8.18 13.25
N GLY A 172 -0.39 8.55 12.53
CA GLY A 172 -1.27 7.59 11.85
C GLY A 172 -0.50 6.72 10.86
N MET A 173 0.41 7.30 10.08
CA MET A 173 1.28 6.56 9.19
C MET A 173 2.28 5.66 9.94
N GLY A 174 2.85 6.13 11.04
CA GLY A 174 3.72 5.32 11.89
C GLY A 174 3.01 4.08 12.43
N CYS A 175 1.77 4.23 12.92
CA CYS A 175 0.96 3.11 13.38
C CYS A 175 0.57 2.17 12.21
N ASN A 176 0.27 2.71 11.03
CA ASN A 176 -0.03 1.90 9.86
C ASN A 176 1.16 1.01 9.45
N GLY A 177 2.39 1.46 9.64
CA GLY A 177 3.59 0.66 9.34
C GLY A 177 3.67 -0.67 10.09
N THR A 178 2.93 -0.82 11.18
CA THR A 178 2.89 -2.07 11.95
C THR A 178 2.14 -3.20 11.24
N TYR A 179 1.39 -2.92 10.17
CA TYR A 179 0.63 -3.95 9.46
C TYR A 179 1.53 -5.08 8.92
N ALA A 180 2.75 -4.75 8.53
CA ALA A 180 3.71 -5.74 8.04
C ALA A 180 4.11 -6.79 9.10
N PHE A 181 3.85 -6.49 10.38
CA PHE A 181 4.10 -7.41 11.49
C PHE A 181 2.92 -8.37 11.72
N TRP A 182 1.70 -7.92 11.39
CA TRP A 182 0.47 -8.68 11.66
C TRP A 182 -0.02 -9.50 10.45
N GLY A 183 0.47 -9.22 9.23
CA GLY A 183 0.15 -9.90 7.97
C GLY A 183 1.21 -10.91 7.59
#